data_65096a474c34a59f8bb55be1f1385a8a
#
_entry.id   65096a474c34a59f8bb55be1f1385a8a
#
_cell.length_a   1.000
_cell.length_b   1.000
_cell.length_c   1.000
_cell.angle_alpha   90.00
_cell.angle_beta   90.00
_cell.angle_gamma   90.00
#
_symmetry.space_group_name_H-M   'P 1'
#
loop_
_entity.id
_entity.type
_entity.pdbx_description
1 polymer ?
#
loop_
_entity_poly.entity_id
_entity_poly.type
_entity_poly.pdbx_seq_one_letter_code
_entity_poly.pdbx_strand_id
1 'polypeptide(L)'
;ANMELVDIIPEFNLYEEFWRIYTKSDILPPQYIDEAGTVTESIVGEGTEVYGEVSHCVIGSGVTIEKGAVVKDSIIMNGTTIGEGAVVNKAIIAENVQVGKNVELGVGEEAPNDMAPHIYSFGLVTIGENSTIPDGVKVGKNTAIFGPTENSEYPDGLLKSGSSLIK
;
A
#
# COMPACT_ATOMS: atom_id res chain seq x y z
N ALA A 1 -13.30 1.69 7.33
CA ALA A 1 -12.80 1.26 8.64
C ALA A 1 -11.34 1.67 8.86
N ASN A 2 -10.31 1.05 8.18
CA ASN A 2 -8.91 1.37 8.49
C ASN A 2 -8.53 2.85 8.25
N MET A 3 -9.02 3.47 7.20
CA MET A 3 -8.74 4.87 6.90
C MET A 3 -9.41 5.84 7.90
N GLU A 4 -10.46 5.45 8.57
CA GLU A 4 -11.06 6.23 9.67
C GLU A 4 -10.10 6.43 10.86
N LEU A 5 -9.11 5.54 11.00
CA LEU A 5 -8.12 5.65 12.08
C LEU A 5 -7.18 6.85 11.91
N VAL A 6 -7.05 7.38 10.70
CA VAL A 6 -6.24 8.57 10.41
C VAL A 6 -7.06 9.86 10.38
N ASP A 7 -8.37 9.78 10.55
CA ASP A 7 -9.22 10.95 10.69
C ASP A 7 -8.93 11.72 11.99
N ILE A 8 -9.18 13.02 11.99
CA ILE A 8 -8.95 13.90 13.16
C ILE A 8 -9.74 13.43 14.39
N ILE A 9 -10.93 12.88 14.20
CA ILE A 9 -11.78 12.32 15.26
C ILE A 9 -12.23 10.94 14.79
N PRO A 10 -11.42 9.89 15.00
CA PRO A 10 -11.78 8.54 14.61
C PRO A 10 -12.91 8.01 15.52
N GLU A 11 -13.86 7.26 14.95
CA GLU A 11 -14.89 6.58 15.73
C GLU A 11 -14.29 5.52 16.68
N PHE A 12 -13.20 4.88 16.26
CA PHE A 12 -12.46 3.91 17.05
C PHE A 12 -11.15 4.50 17.58
N ASN A 13 -11.06 4.57 18.93
CA ASN A 13 -9.87 5.11 19.60
C ASN A 13 -8.81 4.01 19.82
N LEU A 14 -7.73 4.03 19.06
CA LEU A 14 -6.60 3.12 19.26
C LEU A 14 -5.84 3.37 20.59
N TYR A 15 -5.98 4.55 21.17
CA TYR A 15 -5.28 4.99 22.38
C TYR A 15 -6.13 4.83 23.65
N GLU A 16 -7.19 3.98 23.59
CA GLU A 16 -8.06 3.72 24.73
C GLU A 16 -7.29 3.03 25.87
N GLU A 17 -7.21 3.68 27.02
CA GLU A 17 -6.46 3.18 28.19
C GLU A 17 -7.26 2.18 29.04
N PHE A 18 -8.60 2.31 29.06
CA PHE A 18 -9.46 1.48 29.90
C PHE A 18 -9.78 0.13 29.27
N TRP A 19 -9.75 0.04 27.96
CA TRP A 19 -9.98 -1.20 27.24
C TRP A 19 -8.85 -1.45 26.23
N ARG A 20 -7.74 -1.97 26.69
CA ARG A 20 -6.58 -2.29 25.86
C ARG A 20 -6.81 -3.57 25.08
N ILE A 21 -6.64 -3.49 23.78
CA ILE A 21 -6.63 -4.65 22.89
C ILE A 21 -5.19 -5.09 22.70
N TYR A 22 -4.92 -6.35 23.06
CA TYR A 22 -3.59 -6.95 22.92
C TYR A 22 -3.57 -7.87 21.70
N THR A 23 -2.49 -7.81 20.94
CA THR A 23 -2.22 -8.71 19.83
C THR A 23 -0.89 -9.44 20.07
N LYS A 24 -0.76 -10.63 19.50
CA LYS A 24 0.50 -11.37 19.49
C LYS A 24 1.25 -10.96 18.22
N SER A 25 2.13 -9.99 18.34
CA SER A 25 3.04 -9.55 17.27
C SER A 25 4.49 -9.71 17.73
N ASP A 26 5.39 -9.85 16.78
CA ASP A 26 6.82 -9.77 17.07
C ASP A 26 7.17 -8.35 17.54
N ILE A 27 8.06 -8.26 18.51
CA ILE A 27 8.55 -6.96 18.98
C ILE A 27 9.56 -6.46 17.96
N LEU A 28 9.24 -5.37 17.29
CA LEU A 28 10.12 -4.69 16.35
C LEU A 28 10.68 -3.40 16.97
N PRO A 29 11.81 -2.87 16.44
CA PRO A 29 12.32 -1.59 16.89
C PRO A 29 11.30 -0.46 16.61
N PRO A 30 11.43 0.72 17.22
CA PRO A 30 10.64 1.88 16.85
C PRO A 30 10.76 2.19 15.35
N GLN A 31 9.73 2.81 14.78
CA GLN A 31 9.77 3.29 13.41
C GLN A 31 10.89 4.32 13.21
N TYR A 32 11.53 4.30 12.05
CA TYR A 32 12.55 5.25 11.63
C TYR A 32 12.03 6.12 10.48
N ILE A 33 12.13 7.43 10.64
CA ILE A 33 11.81 8.40 9.57
C ILE A 33 13.10 9.14 9.24
N ASP A 34 13.55 9.01 7.99
CA ASP A 34 14.76 9.63 7.48
C ASP A 34 14.62 11.16 7.39
N GLU A 35 15.72 11.89 7.35
CA GLU A 35 15.74 13.35 7.20
C GLU A 35 14.99 13.82 5.94
N ALA A 36 15.06 13.04 4.86
CA ALA A 36 14.33 13.29 3.62
C ALA A 36 12.91 12.71 3.62
N GLY A 37 12.56 11.88 4.62
CA GLY A 37 11.25 11.28 4.76
C GLY A 37 10.22 12.26 5.32
N THR A 38 8.98 12.17 4.83
CA THR A 38 7.86 12.98 5.33
C THR A 38 6.66 12.09 5.62
N VAL A 39 6.10 12.24 6.82
CA VAL A 39 4.88 11.52 7.22
C VAL A 39 3.84 12.53 7.72
N THR A 40 2.66 12.53 7.10
CA THR A 40 1.55 13.41 7.49
C THR A 40 0.25 12.61 7.59
N GLU A 41 -0.59 12.91 8.59
CA GLU A 41 -1.92 12.31 8.78
C GLU A 41 -1.93 10.78 8.63
N SER A 42 -0.94 10.08 9.23
CA SER A 42 -0.74 8.66 8.99
C SER A 42 -0.42 7.91 10.28
N ILE A 43 -0.82 6.65 10.33
CA ILE A 43 -0.42 5.70 11.38
C ILE A 43 0.71 4.84 10.82
N VAL A 44 1.80 4.70 11.58
CA VAL A 44 2.99 3.95 11.17
C VAL A 44 3.34 2.93 12.24
N GLY A 45 3.43 1.67 11.85
CA GLY A 45 3.76 0.54 12.72
C GLY A 45 5.24 0.47 13.11
N GLU A 46 5.53 -0.31 14.14
CA GLU A 46 6.89 -0.57 14.63
C GLU A 46 7.79 -1.19 13.54
N GLY A 47 9.08 -0.91 13.57
CA GLY A 47 10.05 -1.45 12.62
C GLY A 47 9.93 -0.92 11.19
N THR A 48 9.06 0.05 10.95
CA THR A 48 8.88 0.65 9.63
C THR A 48 9.93 1.73 9.39
N GLU A 49 10.49 1.74 8.19
CA GLU A 49 11.49 2.70 7.73
C GLU A 49 10.92 3.56 6.60
N VAL A 50 10.92 4.90 6.78
CA VAL A 50 10.36 5.83 5.80
C VAL A 50 11.45 6.77 5.28
N TYR A 51 11.83 6.58 4.03
CA TYR A 51 12.77 7.42 3.28
C TYR A 51 12.07 8.27 2.21
N GLY A 52 10.77 8.09 2.02
CA GLY A 52 9.93 8.77 1.04
C GLY A 52 8.82 9.62 1.68
N GLU A 53 7.78 9.93 0.93
CA GLU A 53 6.62 10.70 1.37
C GLU A 53 5.44 9.78 1.66
N VAL A 54 4.83 9.90 2.84
CA VAL A 54 3.63 9.17 3.28
C VAL A 54 2.58 10.17 3.73
N SER A 55 1.39 10.08 3.20
CA SER A 55 0.31 11.03 3.51
C SER A 55 -1.06 10.34 3.50
N HIS A 56 -1.80 10.50 4.60
CA HIS A 56 -3.13 9.92 4.82
C HIS A 56 -3.14 8.39 4.60
N CYS A 57 -2.27 7.68 5.35
CA CYS A 57 -2.05 6.25 5.18
C CYS A 57 -2.09 5.48 6.51
N VAL A 58 -2.42 4.21 6.41
CA VAL A 58 -2.21 3.23 7.49
C VAL A 58 -1.09 2.28 7.07
N ILE A 59 0.05 2.38 7.73
CA ILE A 59 1.25 1.60 7.43
C ILE A 59 1.48 0.59 8.56
N GLY A 60 1.56 -0.67 8.20
CA GLY A 60 1.83 -1.79 9.10
C GLY A 60 3.25 -1.79 9.64
N SER A 61 3.61 -2.88 10.32
CA SER A 61 4.92 -3.05 10.95
C SER A 61 5.95 -3.61 9.97
N GLY A 62 7.21 -3.19 10.09
CA GLY A 62 8.31 -3.68 9.26
C GLY A 62 8.20 -3.33 7.78
N VAL A 63 7.50 -2.25 7.45
CA VAL A 63 7.38 -1.75 6.07
C VAL A 63 8.58 -0.89 5.72
N THR A 64 9.04 -0.96 4.49
CA THR A 64 10.08 -0.06 3.97
C THR A 64 9.53 0.80 2.85
N ILE A 65 9.58 2.13 3.03
CA ILE A 65 9.25 3.11 1.99
C ILE A 65 10.57 3.73 1.51
N GLU A 66 11.01 3.34 0.31
CA GLU A 66 12.29 3.74 -0.23
C GLU A 66 12.35 5.21 -0.67
N LYS A 67 13.55 5.71 -0.97
CA LYS A 67 13.78 7.10 -1.36
C LYS A 67 12.97 7.54 -2.57
N GLY A 68 12.37 8.72 -2.47
CA GLY A 68 11.56 9.30 -3.54
C GLY A 68 10.23 8.59 -3.79
N ALA A 69 9.93 7.53 -3.04
CA ALA A 69 8.60 6.91 -3.10
C ALA A 69 7.55 7.84 -2.48
N VAL A 70 6.35 7.84 -3.05
CA VAL A 70 5.20 8.64 -2.60
C VAL A 70 4.01 7.71 -2.38
N VAL A 71 3.52 7.67 -1.15
CA VAL A 71 2.37 6.81 -0.76
C VAL A 71 1.25 7.69 -0.23
N LYS A 72 0.08 7.63 -0.87
CA LYS A 72 -1.10 8.44 -0.51
C LYS A 72 -2.37 7.61 -0.43
N ASP A 73 -3.27 7.98 0.50
CA ASP A 73 -4.61 7.41 0.65
C ASP A 73 -4.63 5.87 0.65
N SER A 74 -3.64 5.24 1.30
CA SER A 74 -3.36 3.82 1.12
C SER A 74 -3.20 3.06 2.43
N ILE A 75 -3.45 1.76 2.37
CA ILE A 75 -3.19 0.82 3.46
C ILE A 75 -2.07 -0.11 2.99
N ILE A 76 -0.96 -0.11 3.72
CA ILE A 76 0.19 -0.98 3.46
C ILE A 76 0.37 -1.91 4.65
N MET A 77 0.25 -3.22 4.43
CA MET A 77 0.35 -4.21 5.50
C MET A 77 1.81 -4.62 5.76
N ASN A 78 2.00 -5.44 6.78
CA ASN A 78 3.30 -5.75 7.37
C ASN A 78 4.33 -6.32 6.37
N GLY A 79 5.60 -5.98 6.57
CA GLY A 79 6.72 -6.56 5.81
C GLY A 79 6.78 -6.19 4.33
N THR A 80 5.99 -5.23 3.89
CA THR A 80 5.94 -4.79 2.49
C THR A 80 7.02 -3.76 2.20
N THR A 81 7.61 -3.83 1.02
CA THR A 81 8.59 -2.86 0.52
C THR A 81 8.00 -2.08 -0.65
N ILE A 82 8.08 -0.75 -0.57
CA ILE A 82 7.74 0.18 -1.66
C ILE A 82 9.06 0.70 -2.24
N GLY A 83 9.35 0.35 -3.48
CA GLY A 83 10.61 0.62 -4.14
C GLY A 83 10.84 2.10 -4.44
N GLU A 84 12.11 2.42 -4.71
CA GLU A 84 12.59 3.78 -4.98
C GLU A 84 11.80 4.45 -6.12
N GLY A 85 11.33 5.68 -5.87
CA GLY A 85 10.58 6.46 -6.84
C GLY A 85 9.17 5.93 -7.17
N ALA A 86 8.69 4.90 -6.50
CA ALA A 86 7.35 4.38 -6.72
C ALA A 86 6.27 5.36 -6.24
N VAL A 87 5.16 5.41 -6.96
CA VAL A 87 3.98 6.23 -6.60
C VAL A 87 2.81 5.31 -6.33
N VAL A 88 2.35 5.29 -5.09
CA VAL A 88 1.22 4.49 -4.62
C VAL A 88 0.08 5.41 -4.24
N ASN A 89 -1.03 5.29 -4.95
CA ASN A 89 -2.20 6.12 -4.70
C ASN A 89 -3.46 5.25 -4.65
N LYS A 90 -4.24 5.37 -3.58
CA LYS A 90 -5.47 4.60 -3.37
C LYS A 90 -5.25 3.08 -3.51
N ALA A 91 -4.37 2.52 -2.71
CA ALA A 91 -4.06 1.10 -2.76
C ALA A 91 -4.29 0.41 -1.40
N ILE A 92 -4.66 -0.86 -1.48
CA ILE A 92 -4.59 -1.81 -0.35
C ILE A 92 -3.54 -2.85 -0.74
N ILE A 93 -2.41 -2.83 -0.06
CA ILE A 93 -1.29 -3.73 -0.30
C ILE A 93 -1.15 -4.66 0.90
N ALA A 94 -1.30 -5.95 0.67
CA ALA A 94 -1.24 -6.97 1.70
C ALA A 94 0.19 -7.22 2.20
N GLU A 95 0.38 -8.25 3.01
CA GLU A 95 1.63 -8.54 3.69
C GLU A 95 2.72 -9.07 2.73
N ASN A 96 3.98 -8.73 3.05
CA ASN A 96 5.18 -9.23 2.35
C ASN A 96 5.18 -8.96 0.83
N VAL A 97 4.58 -7.88 0.38
CA VAL A 97 4.59 -7.48 -1.02
C VAL A 97 5.88 -6.73 -1.36
N GLN A 98 6.41 -6.99 -2.55
CA GLN A 98 7.54 -6.26 -3.10
C GLN A 98 7.05 -5.41 -4.28
N VAL A 99 6.95 -4.10 -4.09
CA VAL A 99 6.67 -3.14 -5.16
C VAL A 99 7.99 -2.63 -5.71
N GLY A 100 8.23 -2.83 -7.00
CA GLY A 100 9.46 -2.46 -7.68
C GLY A 100 9.69 -0.95 -7.77
N LYS A 101 10.86 -0.57 -8.31
CA LYS A 101 11.23 0.85 -8.48
C LYS A 101 10.40 1.51 -9.57
N ASN A 102 10.09 2.80 -9.37
CA ASN A 102 9.35 3.62 -10.34
C ASN A 102 8.02 3.00 -10.78
N VAL A 103 7.40 2.20 -9.95
CA VAL A 103 6.04 1.66 -10.16
C VAL A 103 5.03 2.76 -9.89
N GLU A 104 3.99 2.84 -10.71
CA GLU A 104 2.88 3.77 -10.49
C GLU A 104 1.58 2.99 -10.28
N LEU A 105 1.00 3.04 -9.07
CA LEU A 105 -0.27 2.39 -8.75
C LEU A 105 -1.41 3.43 -8.69
N GLY A 106 -2.58 3.07 -9.23
CA GLY A 106 -3.78 3.90 -9.22
C GLY A 106 -3.85 4.92 -10.35
N VAL A 107 -3.22 4.63 -11.50
CA VAL A 107 -3.20 5.53 -12.66
C VAL A 107 -4.43 5.39 -13.55
N GLY A 108 -4.68 6.40 -14.38
CA GLY A 108 -5.71 6.39 -15.42
C GLY A 108 -7.15 6.59 -14.90
N GLU A 109 -8.10 6.41 -15.80
CA GLU A 109 -9.53 6.50 -15.50
C GLU A 109 -10.06 5.22 -14.87
N GLU A 110 -11.14 5.32 -14.11
CA GLU A 110 -11.78 4.15 -13.51
C GLU A 110 -12.52 3.32 -14.57
N ALA A 111 -12.35 2.01 -14.49
CA ALA A 111 -13.14 1.03 -15.24
C ALA A 111 -13.64 -0.06 -14.28
N PRO A 112 -14.80 -0.66 -14.54
CA PRO A 112 -15.27 -1.80 -13.73
C PRO A 112 -14.27 -2.95 -13.78
N ASN A 113 -14.07 -3.62 -12.64
CA ASN A 113 -13.20 -4.79 -12.61
C ASN A 113 -13.81 -5.96 -13.40
N ASP A 114 -12.98 -6.68 -14.14
CA ASP A 114 -13.35 -7.77 -15.04
C ASP A 114 -13.86 -9.03 -14.32
N MET A 115 -13.39 -9.27 -13.08
CA MET A 115 -13.74 -10.46 -12.30
C MET A 115 -14.81 -10.18 -11.25
N ALA A 116 -14.66 -9.10 -10.49
CA ALA A 116 -15.55 -8.80 -9.36
C ALA A 116 -15.74 -7.29 -9.17
N PRO A 117 -16.53 -6.63 -10.04
CA PRO A 117 -16.68 -5.18 -10.05
C PRO A 117 -17.32 -4.60 -8.77
N HIS A 118 -18.01 -5.44 -8.00
CA HIS A 118 -18.58 -5.04 -6.70
C HIS A 118 -17.61 -5.16 -5.53
N ILE A 119 -16.46 -5.82 -5.73
CA ILE A 119 -15.40 -5.98 -4.72
C ILE A 119 -14.26 -5.00 -5.03
N TYR A 120 -13.71 -5.07 -6.25
CA TYR A 120 -12.61 -4.21 -6.69
C TYR A 120 -13.17 -2.95 -7.36
N SER A 121 -13.43 -1.94 -6.54
CA SER A 121 -14.15 -0.73 -6.92
C SER A 121 -13.57 0.51 -6.22
N PHE A 122 -14.19 1.65 -6.40
CA PHE A 122 -13.82 2.94 -5.79
C PHE A 122 -12.43 3.47 -6.17
N GLY A 123 -11.89 3.04 -7.29
CA GLY A 123 -10.57 3.43 -7.75
C GLY A 123 -9.40 2.75 -7.04
N LEU A 124 -9.66 1.74 -6.22
CA LEU A 124 -8.65 1.05 -5.43
C LEU A 124 -7.81 0.10 -6.28
N VAL A 125 -6.51 0.03 -5.98
CA VAL A 125 -5.61 -1.04 -6.40
C VAL A 125 -5.47 -2.01 -5.24
N THR A 126 -5.76 -3.29 -5.47
CA THR A 126 -5.65 -4.33 -4.45
C THR A 126 -4.52 -5.29 -4.81
N ILE A 127 -3.54 -5.44 -3.92
CA ILE A 127 -2.40 -6.36 -4.12
C ILE A 127 -2.40 -7.36 -2.97
N GLY A 128 -2.49 -8.64 -3.32
CA GLY A 128 -2.50 -9.75 -2.38
C GLY A 128 -1.14 -10.04 -1.75
N GLU A 129 -1.14 -10.83 -0.70
CA GLU A 129 0.05 -11.19 0.06
C GLU A 129 1.12 -11.90 -0.80
N ASN A 130 2.40 -11.72 -0.43
CA ASN A 130 3.54 -12.35 -1.09
C ASN A 130 3.64 -12.05 -2.59
N SER A 131 2.98 -10.98 -3.07
CA SER A 131 3.04 -10.55 -4.47
C SER A 131 4.32 -9.79 -4.77
N THR A 132 4.73 -9.80 -6.03
CA THR A 132 5.84 -8.98 -6.53
C THR A 132 5.37 -8.20 -7.73
N ILE A 133 5.60 -6.89 -7.72
CA ILE A 133 5.30 -5.99 -8.84
C ILE A 133 6.64 -5.56 -9.44
N PRO A 134 6.91 -5.83 -10.73
CA PRO A 134 8.20 -5.51 -11.34
C PRO A 134 8.42 -4.01 -11.51
N ASP A 135 9.69 -3.62 -11.70
CA ASP A 135 10.09 -2.23 -11.86
C ASP A 135 9.42 -1.54 -13.06
N GLY A 136 9.08 -0.28 -12.89
CA GLY A 136 8.65 0.64 -13.95
C GLY A 136 7.26 0.40 -14.53
N VAL A 137 6.50 -0.54 -13.98
CA VAL A 137 5.13 -0.81 -14.47
C VAL A 137 4.12 0.17 -13.89
N LYS A 138 3.05 0.38 -14.63
CA LYS A 138 1.90 1.17 -14.21
C LYS A 138 0.69 0.28 -14.03
N VAL A 139 -0.06 0.53 -12.96
CA VAL A 139 -1.27 -0.24 -12.62
C VAL A 139 -2.45 0.71 -12.52
N GLY A 140 -3.47 0.42 -13.30
CA GLY A 140 -4.72 1.17 -13.33
C GLY A 140 -5.59 0.96 -12.09
N LYS A 141 -6.69 1.68 -12.02
CA LYS A 141 -7.66 1.65 -10.93
C LYS A 141 -8.57 0.42 -10.98
N ASN A 142 -9.17 0.06 -9.84
CA ASN A 142 -10.07 -1.10 -9.71
C ASN A 142 -9.40 -2.42 -10.16
N THR A 143 -8.12 -2.58 -9.89
CA THR A 143 -7.32 -3.75 -10.26
C THR A 143 -7.09 -4.68 -9.09
N ALA A 144 -6.90 -5.97 -9.38
CA ALA A 144 -6.54 -6.98 -8.39
C ALA A 144 -5.32 -7.77 -8.88
N ILE A 145 -4.27 -7.82 -8.05
CA ILE A 145 -3.03 -8.55 -8.36
C ILE A 145 -2.74 -9.50 -7.20
N PHE A 146 -2.59 -10.78 -7.49
CA PHE A 146 -2.27 -11.83 -6.51
C PHE A 146 -1.15 -12.72 -7.04
N GLY A 147 -0.09 -12.84 -6.26
CA GLY A 147 1.10 -13.62 -6.58
C GLY A 147 2.20 -12.82 -7.29
N PRO A 148 3.37 -13.44 -7.52
CA PRO A 148 4.50 -12.78 -8.18
C PRO A 148 4.21 -12.55 -9.66
N THR A 149 4.39 -11.31 -10.12
CA THR A 149 4.18 -10.93 -11.51
C THR A 149 5.49 -10.57 -12.22
N GLU A 150 5.50 -10.69 -13.55
CA GLU A 150 6.64 -10.42 -14.41
C GLU A 150 6.30 -9.32 -15.43
N ASN A 151 7.31 -8.62 -15.96
CA ASN A 151 7.11 -7.54 -16.94
C ASN A 151 6.31 -7.97 -18.19
N SER A 152 6.37 -9.24 -18.56
CA SER A 152 5.61 -9.81 -19.69
C SER A 152 4.09 -9.76 -19.51
N GLU A 153 3.62 -9.61 -18.28
CA GLU A 153 2.19 -9.56 -17.94
C GLU A 153 1.63 -8.13 -17.99
N TYR A 154 2.49 -7.14 -18.23
CA TYR A 154 2.12 -5.73 -18.36
C TYR A 154 2.34 -5.25 -19.79
N PRO A 155 1.37 -5.44 -20.71
CA PRO A 155 1.49 -4.95 -22.08
C PRO A 155 1.83 -3.46 -22.11
N ASP A 156 2.87 -3.08 -22.83
CA ASP A 156 3.40 -1.72 -22.87
C ASP A 156 3.72 -1.12 -21.48
N GLY A 157 4.04 -1.98 -20.50
CA GLY A 157 4.31 -1.58 -19.11
C GLY A 157 3.08 -1.16 -18.33
N LEU A 158 1.88 -1.47 -18.77
CA LEU A 158 0.62 -1.03 -18.17
C LEU A 158 -0.34 -2.19 -17.92
N LEU A 159 -0.80 -2.35 -16.69
CA LEU A 159 -2.03 -3.07 -16.38
C LEU A 159 -3.21 -2.09 -16.42
N LYS A 160 -4.12 -2.28 -17.36
CA LYS A 160 -5.27 -1.39 -17.53
C LYS A 160 -6.21 -1.41 -16.33
N SER A 161 -6.90 -0.29 -16.10
CA SER A 161 -7.95 -0.22 -15.08
C SER A 161 -9.00 -1.32 -15.27
N GLY A 162 -9.46 -1.90 -14.17
CA GLY A 162 -10.43 -2.98 -14.16
C GLY A 162 -9.86 -4.37 -14.46
N SER A 163 -8.56 -4.53 -14.72
CA SER A 163 -7.94 -5.82 -14.99
C SER A 163 -7.57 -6.56 -13.70
N SER A 164 -7.46 -7.89 -13.79
CA SER A 164 -7.00 -8.73 -12.69
C SER A 164 -5.86 -9.65 -13.14
N LEU A 165 -4.83 -9.80 -12.31
CA LEU A 165 -3.75 -10.76 -12.45
C LEU A 165 -3.76 -11.67 -11.21
N ILE A 166 -4.20 -12.91 -11.37
CA ILE A 166 -4.34 -13.86 -10.26
C ILE A 166 -3.57 -15.14 -10.61
N LYS A 167 -2.61 -15.50 -9.74
CA LYS A 167 -1.78 -16.71 -9.87
C LYS A 167 -1.99 -17.68 -8.72
#